data_260e0f390187c3a78c7cb023f103b8ef
#
_entry.id   260e0f390187c3a78c7cb023f103b8ef
#
_cell.length_a   1.000
_cell.length_b   1.000
_cell.length_c   1.000
_cell.angle_alpha   90.00
_cell.angle_beta   90.00
_cell.angle_gamma   90.00
#
_symmetry.space_group_name_H-M   'P 1'
#
loop_
_entity.id
_entity.type
_entity.pdbx_description
1 polymer ?
#
loop_
_entity_poly.entity_id
_entity_poly.type
_entity_poly.pdbx_seq_one_letter_code
_entity_poly.pdbx_strand_id
1 'polypeptide(L)'
;RSIAAGSADEGGAGFPSARILLLDIHGEYGTALREVSKTFRVSPNPGEERLAIPFWALDPSELFAFLFGKLDDRALSQILDQVLEKKIQYAEGKKPNGIDVNSLTVDNPLPYSLKQLWYELIDPEIKTWDDKDRKVPALLEAGDPEKLKLPKYKLHSTNNTAPYANHTGVLGIRRQLDQMRSRMLDKEYDFLLHPGK
;
A
#
# COMPACT_ATOMS: atom_id res chain seq x y z
N ARG A 1 23.94 -6.90 26.72
CA ARG A 1 23.07 -8.00 27.26
C ARG A 1 22.36 -7.61 28.55
N SER A 2 23.00 -6.89 29.49
CA SER A 2 22.45 -6.56 30.82
C SER A 2 21.19 -5.68 30.77
N ILE A 3 21.08 -4.76 29.82
CA ILE A 3 19.93 -3.83 29.71
C ILE A 3 18.70 -4.57 29.16
N ALA A 4 18.89 -5.49 28.22
CA ALA A 4 17.79 -6.22 27.59
C ALA A 4 17.30 -7.42 28.42
N ALA A 5 18.19 -8.03 29.23
CA ALA A 5 17.88 -9.21 30.06
C ALA A 5 17.25 -8.85 31.41
N GLY A 6 17.27 -7.56 31.82
CA GLY A 6 16.91 -7.16 33.18
C GLY A 6 17.74 -7.97 34.20
N SER A 7 18.65 -7.35 34.91
CA SER A 7 19.46 -8.11 35.89
C SER A 7 18.51 -8.77 36.90
N ALA A 8 18.44 -10.09 36.87
CA ALA A 8 17.62 -10.88 37.77
C ALA A 8 18.22 -10.98 39.19
N ASP A 9 19.32 -10.29 39.41
CA ASP A 9 20.01 -10.28 40.67
C ASP A 9 19.76 -8.97 41.44
N GLU A 10 19.20 -9.14 42.60
CA GLU A 10 18.89 -8.19 43.66
C GLU A 10 17.44 -7.72 43.68
N GLY A 11 16.70 -8.17 44.68
CA GLY A 11 15.30 -7.90 45.04
C GLY A 11 14.91 -6.44 45.09
N GLY A 12 14.86 -5.80 43.95
CA GLY A 12 14.47 -4.44 43.73
C GLY A 12 13.46 -4.35 42.59
N ALA A 13 12.58 -3.39 42.64
CA ALA A 13 11.53 -3.08 41.66
C ALA A 13 11.96 -3.38 40.25
N GLY A 14 11.21 -4.24 39.55
CA GLY A 14 11.50 -4.61 38.18
C GLY A 14 11.71 -3.36 37.30
N PHE A 15 12.85 -3.29 36.63
CA PHE A 15 13.12 -2.24 35.69
C PHE A 15 12.00 -2.21 34.62
N PRO A 16 11.53 -1.05 34.21
CA PRO A 16 10.61 -0.98 33.11
C PRO A 16 11.22 -1.70 31.90
N SER A 17 10.49 -2.68 31.34
CA SER A 17 10.98 -3.47 30.21
C SER A 17 11.31 -2.55 29.03
N ALA A 18 12.58 -2.25 28.81
CA ALA A 18 13.04 -1.51 27.65
C ALA A 18 12.80 -2.35 26.40
N ARG A 19 12.11 -1.81 25.43
CA ARG A 19 11.99 -2.39 24.08
C ARG A 19 13.03 -1.74 23.19
N ILE A 20 13.93 -2.52 22.65
CA ILE A 20 14.99 -2.07 21.76
C ILE A 20 14.70 -2.63 20.38
N LEU A 21 14.55 -1.75 19.38
CA LEU A 21 14.50 -2.11 17.98
C LEU A 21 15.88 -1.91 17.37
N LEU A 22 16.46 -2.98 16.82
CA LEU A 22 17.75 -2.95 16.16
C LEU A 22 17.57 -3.25 14.67
N LEU A 23 17.97 -2.31 13.81
CA LEU A 23 18.07 -2.54 12.37
C LEU A 23 19.44 -3.11 12.05
N ASP A 24 19.48 -4.40 11.73
CA ASP A 24 20.71 -5.15 11.46
C ASP A 24 20.89 -5.34 9.94
N ILE A 25 21.55 -4.37 9.31
CA ILE A 25 21.75 -4.36 7.85
C ILE A 25 22.72 -5.47 7.39
N HIS A 26 23.63 -5.90 8.29
CA HIS A 26 24.67 -6.89 7.96
C HIS A 26 24.38 -8.28 8.51
N GLY A 27 23.35 -8.43 9.34
CA GLY A 27 22.98 -9.73 9.91
C GLY A 27 23.91 -10.25 11.03
N GLU A 28 24.72 -9.38 11.65
CA GLU A 28 25.73 -9.77 12.64
C GLU A 28 25.15 -9.97 14.04
N TYR A 29 24.11 -9.21 14.38
CA TYR A 29 23.55 -9.17 15.73
C TYR A 29 22.54 -10.29 16.01
N GLY A 30 21.88 -10.81 14.98
CA GLY A 30 20.85 -11.84 15.12
C GLY A 30 21.36 -13.09 15.86
N THR A 31 22.58 -13.53 15.57
CA THR A 31 23.20 -14.67 16.25
C THR A 31 23.68 -14.30 17.67
N ALA A 32 24.27 -13.12 17.83
CA ALA A 32 24.82 -12.67 19.11
C ALA A 32 23.75 -12.40 20.19
N LEU A 33 22.53 -12.02 19.75
CA LEU A 33 21.42 -11.66 20.64
C LEU A 33 20.27 -12.69 20.64
N ARG A 34 20.47 -13.85 20.06
CA ARG A 34 19.43 -14.89 19.86
C ARG A 34 18.64 -15.24 21.12
N GLU A 35 19.29 -15.28 22.28
CA GLU A 35 18.66 -15.67 23.55
C GLU A 35 17.74 -14.58 24.14
N VAL A 36 17.92 -13.31 23.73
CA VAL A 36 17.26 -12.15 24.33
C VAL A 36 16.49 -11.31 23.30
N SER A 37 16.46 -11.75 22.05
CA SER A 37 15.80 -11.00 20.95
C SER A 37 14.94 -11.90 20.07
N LYS A 38 13.98 -11.28 19.40
CA LYS A 38 13.28 -11.89 18.26
C LYS A 38 13.82 -11.27 16.97
N THR A 39 14.23 -12.10 16.05
CA THR A 39 14.72 -11.67 14.74
C THR A 39 13.60 -11.79 13.71
N PHE A 40 13.31 -10.68 13.04
CA PHE A 40 12.38 -10.63 11.91
C PHE A 40 13.16 -10.45 10.62
N ARG A 41 12.85 -11.24 9.61
CA ARG A 41 13.52 -11.20 8.30
C ARG A 41 12.53 -11.40 7.16
N VAL A 42 12.79 -10.79 6.01
CA VAL A 42 11.95 -10.97 4.79
C VAL A 42 11.92 -12.44 4.37
N SER A 43 13.09 -13.10 4.40
CA SER A 43 13.24 -14.55 4.17
C SER A 43 13.82 -15.17 5.45
N PRO A 44 12.97 -15.59 6.38
CA PRO A 44 13.42 -16.06 7.70
C PRO A 44 14.11 -17.43 7.62
N ASN A 45 15.16 -17.60 8.41
CA ASN A 45 15.75 -18.89 8.70
C ASN A 45 14.97 -19.63 9.81
N PRO A 46 15.22 -20.93 10.04
CA PRO A 46 14.62 -21.64 11.16
C PRO A 46 14.87 -20.93 12.50
N GLY A 47 13.79 -20.59 13.21
CA GLY A 47 13.83 -19.86 14.49
C GLY A 47 13.78 -18.34 14.36
N GLU A 48 13.70 -17.80 13.17
CA GLU A 48 13.40 -16.37 12.89
C GLU A 48 11.92 -16.19 12.52
N GLU A 49 11.40 -14.99 12.72
CA GLU A 49 10.03 -14.63 12.33
C GLU A 49 10.02 -13.90 10.97
N ARG A 50 8.94 -14.07 10.20
CA ARG A 50 8.78 -13.34 8.95
C ARG A 50 8.53 -11.88 9.24
N LEU A 51 9.29 -11.00 8.59
CA LEU A 51 9.04 -9.57 8.62
C LEU A 51 7.77 -9.24 7.82
N ALA A 52 6.85 -8.52 8.43
CA ALA A 52 5.69 -7.94 7.77
C ALA A 52 5.50 -6.52 8.27
N ILE A 53 5.58 -5.57 7.36
CA ILE A 53 5.38 -4.14 7.64
C ILE A 53 4.14 -3.70 6.88
N PRO A 54 3.09 -3.23 7.55
CA PRO A 54 1.92 -2.75 6.85
C PRO A 54 2.23 -1.45 6.09
N PHE A 55 2.06 -1.45 4.77
CA PHE A 55 2.35 -0.29 3.93
C PHE A 55 1.60 0.97 4.36
N TRP A 56 0.41 0.84 4.92
CA TRP A 56 -0.39 1.98 5.42
C TRP A 56 0.16 2.65 6.68
N ALA A 57 1.20 2.07 7.30
CA ALA A 57 1.91 2.67 8.42
C ALA A 57 3.17 3.44 8.00
N LEU A 58 3.52 3.41 6.71
CA LEU A 58 4.61 4.20 6.15
C LEU A 58 4.15 5.63 5.85
N ASP A 59 5.10 6.54 5.74
CA ASP A 59 4.86 7.86 5.18
C ASP A 59 4.29 7.76 3.76
N PRO A 60 3.15 8.40 3.47
CA PRO A 60 2.49 8.28 2.17
C PRO A 60 3.36 8.78 1.01
N SER A 61 4.18 9.81 1.22
CA SER A 61 5.04 10.37 0.17
C SER A 61 6.15 9.40 -0.21
N GLU A 62 6.76 8.74 0.79
CA GLU A 62 7.79 7.71 0.57
C GLU A 62 7.20 6.47 -0.08
N LEU A 63 6.03 6.02 0.40
CA LEU A 63 5.32 4.89 -0.21
C LEU A 63 4.97 5.17 -1.67
N PHE A 64 4.48 6.37 -1.99
CA PHE A 64 4.08 6.71 -3.36
C PHE A 64 5.29 6.94 -4.27
N ALA A 65 6.37 7.52 -3.78
CA ALA A 65 7.63 7.58 -4.51
C ALA A 65 8.14 6.17 -4.84
N PHE A 66 8.00 5.24 -3.92
CA PHE A 66 8.31 3.83 -4.17
C PHE A 66 7.33 3.21 -5.19
N LEU A 67 6.02 3.35 -5.03
CA LEU A 67 5.03 2.66 -5.87
C LEU A 67 4.97 3.20 -7.30
N PHE A 68 4.93 4.51 -7.46
CA PHE A 68 4.69 5.20 -8.74
C PHE A 68 5.96 5.76 -9.37
N GLY A 69 7.03 5.96 -8.58
CA GLY A 69 8.15 6.78 -8.97
C GLY A 69 7.77 8.27 -8.95
N LYS A 70 8.15 9.02 -9.99
CA LYS A 70 7.87 10.45 -10.05
C LYS A 70 6.44 10.71 -10.54
N LEU A 71 5.66 11.40 -9.72
CA LEU A 71 4.35 11.98 -10.03
C LEU A 71 4.47 13.50 -10.12
N ASP A 72 3.56 14.14 -10.86
CA ASP A 72 3.35 15.58 -10.75
C ASP A 72 2.48 15.90 -9.51
N ASP A 73 2.49 17.17 -9.09
CA ASP A 73 1.80 17.60 -7.87
C ASP A 73 0.28 17.39 -7.95
N ARG A 74 -0.30 17.54 -9.15
CA ARG A 74 -1.74 17.34 -9.36
C ARG A 74 -2.12 15.88 -9.18
N ALA A 75 -1.40 14.96 -9.83
CA ALA A 75 -1.65 13.53 -9.70
C ALA A 75 -1.43 13.07 -8.26
N LEU A 76 -0.34 13.52 -7.61
CA LEU A 76 -0.06 13.20 -6.21
C LEU A 76 -1.21 13.65 -5.30
N SER A 77 -1.64 14.91 -5.40
CA SER A 77 -2.75 15.43 -4.58
C SER A 77 -4.02 14.60 -4.76
N GLN A 78 -4.41 14.27 -5.99
CA GLN A 78 -5.62 13.49 -6.25
C GLN A 78 -5.52 12.05 -5.74
N ILE A 79 -4.34 11.45 -5.76
CA ILE A 79 -4.12 10.10 -5.18
C ILE A 79 -4.22 10.18 -3.65
N LEU A 80 -3.63 11.20 -3.02
CA LEU A 80 -3.72 11.41 -1.57
C LEU A 80 -5.17 11.59 -1.11
N ASP A 81 -5.96 12.37 -1.84
CA ASP A 81 -7.39 12.57 -1.57
C ASP A 81 -8.17 11.25 -1.62
N GLN A 82 -7.91 10.41 -2.65
CA GLN A 82 -8.54 9.08 -2.75
C GLN A 82 -8.10 8.15 -1.61
N VAL A 83 -6.84 8.20 -1.19
CA VAL A 83 -6.37 7.41 -0.04
C VAL A 83 -7.04 7.86 1.25
N LEU A 84 -7.16 9.18 1.47
CA LEU A 84 -7.86 9.71 2.63
C LEU A 84 -9.31 9.25 2.66
N GLU A 85 -10.02 9.30 1.53
CA GLU A 85 -11.39 8.81 1.43
C GLU A 85 -11.50 7.32 1.80
N LYS A 86 -10.58 6.47 1.33
CA LYS A 86 -10.56 5.05 1.69
C LYS A 86 -10.28 4.82 3.18
N LYS A 87 -9.43 5.63 3.80
CA LYS A 87 -9.17 5.58 5.24
C LYS A 87 -10.39 6.02 6.05
N ILE A 88 -11.11 7.04 5.59
CA ILE A 88 -12.39 7.47 6.18
C ILE A 88 -13.42 6.35 6.09
N GLN A 89 -13.63 5.76 4.92
CA GLN A 89 -14.54 4.63 4.72
C GLN A 89 -14.21 3.44 5.64
N TYR A 90 -12.92 3.13 5.79
CA TYR A 90 -12.48 2.10 6.74
C TYR A 90 -12.83 2.46 8.19
N ALA A 91 -12.56 3.70 8.61
CA ALA A 91 -12.81 4.15 9.98
C ALA A 91 -14.33 4.16 10.30
N GLU A 92 -15.17 4.62 9.38
CA GLU A 92 -16.63 4.60 9.51
C GLU A 92 -17.18 3.17 9.62
N GLY A 93 -16.64 2.26 8.80
CA GLY A 93 -17.09 0.87 8.77
C GLY A 93 -16.61 0.04 9.96
N LYS A 94 -15.39 0.24 10.42
CA LYS A 94 -14.77 -0.55 11.50
C LYS A 94 -14.82 0.12 12.87
N LYS A 95 -14.99 1.44 12.92
CA LYS A 95 -15.05 2.25 14.14
C LYS A 95 -13.93 1.93 15.14
N PRO A 96 -12.66 2.02 14.75
CA PRO A 96 -11.55 1.70 15.63
C PRO A 96 -11.52 2.67 16.82
N ASN A 97 -11.22 2.15 18.01
CA ASN A 97 -11.20 2.94 19.24
C ASN A 97 -10.19 4.10 19.14
N GLY A 98 -10.60 5.28 19.61
CA GLY A 98 -9.74 6.46 19.68
C GLY A 98 -9.52 7.19 18.35
N ILE A 99 -10.25 6.83 17.29
CA ILE A 99 -10.21 7.51 16.00
C ILE A 99 -11.42 8.42 15.84
N ASP A 100 -11.18 9.70 15.68
CA ASP A 100 -12.20 10.66 15.24
C ASP A 100 -12.11 10.83 13.72
N VAL A 101 -13.17 10.43 13.02
CA VAL A 101 -13.24 10.46 11.55
C VAL A 101 -13.06 11.88 11.00
N ASN A 102 -13.53 12.89 11.72
CA ASN A 102 -13.44 14.30 11.27
C ASN A 102 -12.02 14.87 11.36
N SER A 103 -11.14 14.24 12.11
CA SER A 103 -9.73 14.66 12.27
C SER A 103 -8.73 13.81 11.48
N LEU A 104 -9.22 12.88 10.63
CA LEU A 104 -8.37 12.02 9.84
C LEU A 104 -7.59 12.78 8.78
N THR A 105 -6.33 12.42 8.66
CA THR A 105 -5.42 12.85 7.61
C THR A 105 -4.88 11.64 6.84
N VAL A 106 -4.21 11.89 5.75
CA VAL A 106 -3.58 10.82 4.96
C VAL A 106 -2.48 10.09 5.75
N ASP A 107 -1.88 10.74 6.76
CA ASP A 107 -0.78 10.18 7.57
C ASP A 107 -1.27 9.21 8.65
N ASN A 108 -2.56 9.21 8.98
CA ASN A 108 -3.08 8.26 9.96
C ASN A 108 -2.86 6.82 9.48
N PRO A 109 -2.29 5.93 10.32
CA PRO A 109 -1.96 4.55 9.93
C PRO A 109 -3.20 3.64 9.89
N LEU A 110 -4.11 3.90 8.97
CA LEU A 110 -5.33 3.13 8.76
C LEU A 110 -5.25 2.28 7.50
N PRO A 111 -5.71 1.03 7.55
CA PRO A 111 -5.71 0.12 6.42
C PRO A 111 -6.55 0.61 5.24
N TYR A 112 -6.06 0.36 4.03
CA TYR A 112 -6.81 0.48 2.78
C TYR A 112 -6.27 -0.53 1.75
N SER A 113 -7.01 -0.76 0.66
CA SER A 113 -6.58 -1.69 -0.38
C SER A 113 -5.80 -0.97 -1.47
N LEU A 114 -4.51 -1.29 -1.61
CA LEU A 114 -3.69 -0.81 -2.75
C LEU A 114 -4.19 -1.34 -4.08
N LYS A 115 -4.70 -2.56 -4.13
CA LYS A 115 -5.23 -3.17 -5.35
C LYS A 115 -6.48 -2.46 -5.83
N GLN A 116 -7.36 -2.10 -4.89
CA GLN A 116 -8.56 -1.33 -5.20
C GLN A 116 -8.21 0.09 -5.64
N LEU A 117 -7.26 0.74 -4.94
CA LEU A 117 -6.75 2.06 -5.34
C LEU A 117 -6.17 2.03 -6.75
N TRP A 118 -5.31 1.06 -7.05
CA TRP A 118 -4.75 0.88 -8.39
C TRP A 118 -5.83 0.72 -9.45
N TYR A 119 -6.84 -0.11 -9.18
CA TYR A 119 -7.92 -0.39 -10.12
C TYR A 119 -8.76 0.86 -10.42
N GLU A 120 -9.08 1.64 -9.41
CA GLU A 120 -9.85 2.89 -9.55
C GLU A 120 -9.06 3.99 -10.28
N LEU A 121 -7.74 4.02 -10.12
CA LEU A 121 -6.87 4.94 -10.84
C LEU A 121 -6.64 4.53 -12.30
N ILE A 122 -6.53 3.22 -12.58
CA ILE A 122 -6.24 2.72 -13.93
C ILE A 122 -7.46 2.71 -14.84
N ASP A 123 -8.66 2.46 -14.29
CA ASP A 123 -9.89 2.37 -15.10
C ASP A 123 -10.14 3.64 -15.92
N PRO A 124 -10.10 4.86 -15.36
CA PRO A 124 -10.25 6.09 -16.15
C PRO A 124 -9.21 6.26 -17.26
N GLU A 125 -7.98 5.79 -17.06
CA GLU A 125 -6.87 5.91 -18.03
C GLU A 125 -7.08 5.07 -19.29
N ILE A 126 -7.87 3.98 -19.20
CA ILE A 126 -8.05 3.02 -20.30
C ILE A 126 -9.47 2.91 -20.79
N LYS A 127 -10.41 3.51 -20.08
CA LYS A 127 -11.86 3.44 -20.38
C LYS A 127 -12.20 4.08 -21.71
N THR A 128 -13.11 3.45 -22.42
CA THR A 128 -13.75 4.02 -23.62
C THR A 128 -15.26 3.87 -23.53
N TRP A 129 -15.99 4.60 -24.37
CA TRP A 129 -17.43 4.70 -24.32
C TRP A 129 -18.06 4.39 -25.68
N ASP A 130 -19.11 3.59 -25.70
CA ASP A 130 -19.83 3.26 -26.93
C ASP A 130 -20.76 4.39 -27.37
N ASP A 131 -21.01 5.39 -26.52
CA ASP A 131 -21.87 6.52 -26.81
C ASP A 131 -21.15 7.87 -26.58
N LYS A 132 -21.59 8.91 -27.28
CA LYS A 132 -21.02 10.24 -27.21
C LYS A 132 -21.23 10.93 -25.86
N ASP A 133 -22.33 10.60 -25.19
CA ASP A 133 -22.70 11.14 -23.87
C ASP A 133 -21.91 10.47 -22.73
N ARG A 134 -21.09 9.47 -23.04
CA ARG A 134 -20.26 8.71 -22.10
C ARG A 134 -21.07 8.06 -20.96
N LYS A 135 -22.19 7.44 -21.30
CA LYS A 135 -23.05 6.71 -20.36
C LYS A 135 -22.86 5.20 -20.46
N VAL A 136 -22.49 4.70 -21.65
CA VAL A 136 -22.33 3.27 -21.92
C VAL A 136 -20.85 2.95 -22.11
N PRO A 137 -20.19 2.27 -21.12
CA PRO A 137 -18.81 1.86 -21.30
C PRO A 137 -18.64 0.85 -22.43
N ALA A 138 -17.63 1.04 -23.27
CA ALA A 138 -17.28 0.10 -24.34
C ALA A 138 -16.51 -1.11 -23.81
N LEU A 139 -17.01 -1.71 -22.73
CA LEU A 139 -16.37 -2.79 -22.00
C LEU A 139 -16.49 -4.12 -22.75
N LEU A 140 -15.38 -4.81 -22.97
CA LEU A 140 -15.31 -6.15 -23.56
C LEU A 140 -15.18 -7.23 -22.48
N GLU A 141 -14.36 -6.98 -21.44
CA GLU A 141 -14.09 -7.92 -20.37
C GLU A 141 -13.90 -7.15 -19.05
N ALA A 142 -14.59 -7.57 -18.00
CA ALA A 142 -14.43 -6.98 -16.68
C ALA A 142 -13.03 -7.28 -16.10
N GLY A 143 -12.47 -6.30 -15.41
CA GLY A 143 -11.27 -6.48 -14.63
C GLY A 143 -11.55 -7.12 -13.27
N ASP A 144 -10.48 -7.40 -12.54
CA ASP A 144 -10.53 -7.95 -11.18
C ASP A 144 -9.40 -7.31 -10.37
N PRO A 145 -9.70 -6.38 -9.47
CA PRO A 145 -8.67 -5.72 -8.65
C PRO A 145 -7.90 -6.72 -7.79
N GLU A 146 -8.55 -7.75 -7.24
CA GLU A 146 -7.88 -8.71 -6.37
C GLU A 146 -6.81 -9.54 -7.10
N LYS A 147 -7.02 -9.79 -8.39
CA LYS A 147 -6.05 -10.45 -9.27
C LYS A 147 -5.15 -9.49 -10.04
N LEU A 148 -5.26 -8.19 -9.78
CA LEU A 148 -4.57 -7.14 -10.55
C LEU A 148 -4.81 -7.28 -12.07
N LYS A 149 -6.04 -7.72 -12.44
CA LYS A 149 -6.46 -7.89 -13.82
C LYS A 149 -7.13 -6.62 -14.33
N LEU A 150 -6.60 -6.09 -15.45
CA LEU A 150 -7.16 -4.92 -16.12
C LEU A 150 -8.52 -5.24 -16.77
N PRO A 151 -9.48 -4.32 -16.76
CA PRO A 151 -10.62 -4.39 -17.66
C PRO A 151 -10.15 -4.21 -19.11
N LYS A 152 -10.85 -4.81 -20.03
CA LYS A 152 -10.61 -4.62 -21.48
C LYS A 152 -11.73 -3.81 -22.08
N TYR A 153 -11.37 -2.74 -22.74
CA TYR A 153 -12.28 -1.88 -23.47
C TYR A 153 -11.99 -1.96 -24.96
N LYS A 154 -12.98 -1.65 -25.81
CA LYS A 154 -12.78 -1.43 -27.24
C LYS A 154 -11.80 -0.26 -27.43
N LEU A 155 -10.92 -0.35 -28.40
CA LEU A 155 -10.02 0.76 -28.73
C LEU A 155 -10.82 1.96 -29.24
N HIS A 156 -10.48 3.16 -28.75
CA HIS A 156 -11.13 4.37 -29.19
C HIS A 156 -10.87 4.64 -30.68
N SER A 157 -11.87 5.20 -31.36
CA SER A 157 -11.76 5.62 -32.75
C SER A 157 -11.05 6.97 -32.85
N THR A 158 -10.19 7.13 -33.84
CA THR A 158 -9.53 8.40 -34.14
C THR A 158 -10.41 9.36 -34.94
N ASN A 159 -11.55 8.89 -35.50
CA ASN A 159 -12.40 9.64 -36.42
C ASN A 159 -13.61 10.27 -35.72
N ASN A 160 -13.54 10.56 -34.43
CA ASN A 160 -14.65 11.13 -33.65
C ASN A 160 -15.95 10.30 -33.74
N THR A 161 -15.82 8.99 -33.88
CA THR A 161 -16.90 8.00 -33.86
C THR A 161 -16.73 7.07 -32.63
N ALA A 162 -17.78 6.32 -32.30
CA ALA A 162 -17.64 5.32 -31.23
C ALA A 162 -16.60 4.22 -31.60
N PRO A 163 -15.84 3.70 -30.64
CA PRO A 163 -15.81 4.08 -29.22
C PRO A 163 -15.04 5.39 -28.95
N TYR A 164 -15.56 6.19 -28.03
CA TYR A 164 -14.97 7.48 -27.64
C TYR A 164 -14.01 7.32 -26.49
N ALA A 165 -12.90 8.09 -26.50
CA ALA A 165 -11.96 8.14 -25.38
C ALA A 165 -12.58 8.74 -24.11
N ASN A 166 -12.14 8.27 -22.95
CA ASN A 166 -12.47 8.91 -21.68
C ASN A 166 -11.57 10.13 -21.44
N HIS A 167 -12.13 11.18 -20.83
CA HIS A 167 -11.39 12.38 -20.42
C HIS A 167 -11.68 12.74 -18.94
N THR A 168 -12.62 12.05 -18.29
CA THR A 168 -12.99 12.32 -16.91
C THR A 168 -12.17 11.43 -15.97
N GLY A 169 -11.52 12.04 -14.97
CA GLY A 169 -10.70 11.33 -14.01
C GLY A 169 -9.35 10.83 -14.56
N VAL A 170 -8.99 11.23 -15.79
CA VAL A 170 -7.70 10.87 -16.39
C VAL A 170 -6.60 11.76 -15.81
N LEU A 171 -5.57 11.14 -15.24
CA LEU A 171 -4.41 11.80 -14.66
C LEU A 171 -3.19 11.80 -15.60
N GLY A 172 -3.17 10.95 -16.63
CA GLY A 172 -2.04 10.77 -17.53
C GLY A 172 -0.88 9.98 -16.90
N ILE A 173 -1.17 9.15 -15.91
CA ILE A 173 -0.17 8.40 -15.13
C ILE A 173 -0.15 6.90 -15.45
N ARG A 174 -0.58 6.50 -16.63
CA ARG A 174 -0.67 5.10 -17.03
C ARG A 174 0.62 4.32 -16.76
N ARG A 175 1.77 4.90 -17.13
CA ARG A 175 3.07 4.26 -16.92
C ARG A 175 3.38 4.02 -15.44
N GLN A 176 3.06 4.98 -14.58
CA GLN A 176 3.25 4.90 -13.14
C GLN A 176 2.34 3.82 -12.52
N LEU A 177 1.12 3.69 -13.02
CA LEU A 177 0.19 2.64 -12.60
C LEU A 177 0.63 1.24 -13.04
N ASP A 178 1.22 1.11 -14.22
CA ASP A 178 1.84 -0.14 -14.66
C ASP A 178 3.06 -0.49 -13.78
N GLN A 179 3.85 0.49 -13.36
CA GLN A 179 4.95 0.31 -12.41
C GLN A 179 4.43 -0.13 -11.02
N MET A 180 3.40 0.53 -10.48
CA MET A 180 2.76 0.14 -9.23
C MET A 180 2.26 -1.30 -9.29
N ARG A 181 1.59 -1.68 -10.38
CA ARG A 181 1.13 -3.06 -10.59
C ARG A 181 2.28 -4.05 -10.59
N SER A 182 3.37 -3.74 -11.28
CA SER A 182 4.55 -4.60 -11.33
C SER A 182 5.12 -4.86 -9.94
N ARG A 183 5.21 -3.83 -9.10
CA ARG A 183 5.69 -3.96 -7.72
C ARG A 183 4.75 -4.77 -6.84
N MET A 184 3.43 -4.64 -7.02
CA MET A 184 2.44 -5.45 -6.29
C MET A 184 2.45 -6.94 -6.72
N LEU A 185 2.97 -7.25 -7.90
CA LEU A 185 3.13 -8.63 -8.38
C LEU A 185 4.47 -9.25 -7.99
N ASP A 186 5.43 -8.43 -7.57
CA ASP A 186 6.76 -8.89 -7.20
C ASP A 186 6.75 -9.40 -5.76
N LYS A 187 7.07 -10.68 -5.60
CA LYS A 187 7.11 -11.36 -4.31
C LYS A 187 8.15 -10.81 -3.33
N GLU A 188 9.18 -10.14 -3.83
CA GLU A 188 10.18 -9.50 -2.99
C GLU A 188 9.57 -8.43 -2.07
N TYR A 189 8.45 -7.82 -2.49
CA TYR A 189 7.73 -6.79 -1.72
C TYR A 189 6.53 -7.31 -0.93
N ASP A 190 6.32 -8.64 -0.88
CA ASP A 190 5.19 -9.22 -0.13
C ASP A 190 5.20 -8.85 1.36
N PHE A 191 6.40 -8.71 1.96
CA PHE A 191 6.54 -8.32 3.36
C PHE A 191 5.96 -6.93 3.67
N LEU A 192 5.87 -6.07 2.66
CA LEU A 192 5.40 -4.69 2.73
C LEU A 192 3.99 -4.55 2.15
N LEU A 193 3.79 -5.01 0.90
CA LEU A 193 2.58 -4.75 0.14
C LEU A 193 1.45 -5.75 0.43
N HIS A 194 1.79 -6.92 0.98
CA HIS A 194 0.86 -7.98 1.34
C HIS A 194 1.06 -8.48 2.78
N PRO A 195 1.09 -7.59 3.79
CA PRO A 195 1.29 -7.99 5.17
C PRO A 195 0.14 -8.90 5.62
N GLY A 196 0.45 -10.12 6.05
CA GLY A 196 -0.54 -11.11 6.48
C GLY A 196 -0.79 -12.27 5.50
N LYS A 197 0.02 -12.36 4.45
CA LYS A 197 0.09 -13.57 3.59
C LYS A 197 1.17 -14.53 4.06
#